data_dfab91ae2b22cb51435d61cec03ec62f
#
_entry.id   dfab91ae2b22cb51435d61cec03ec62f
#
_cell.length_a   1.000
_cell.length_b   1.000
_cell.length_c   1.000
_cell.angle_alpha   90.00
_cell.angle_beta   90.00
_cell.angle_gamma   90.00
#
_symmetry.space_group_name_H-M   'P 1'
#
loop_
_entity.id
_entity.type
_entity.pdbx_description
1 polymer ?
#
loop_
_entity_poly.entity_id
_entity_poly.type
_entity_poly.pdbx_seq_one_letter_code
_entity_poly.pdbx_strand_id
1 'polypeptide(L)'
;RKAYYEGKATTFHTLSSKRTTPVCEHFGVCGGCKWQDMGYEHQLYYKQKEVTNNLTRIGHIQLPEVTPILGSAKQYFYRNKMEFSFSDSRWLTQVEVESDANLGDRNALGFHIPGMWDKILDIKKCHLQEDPSNAIRNAVKQFGLDNHLEFFNTQNQTGFLRTMMIRTSSTGDVMVVVQFF
;
A
#
# COMPACT_ATOMS: atom_id res chain seq x y z
N ARG A 1 0.68 -26.91 20.72
CA ARG A 1 -0.60 -26.27 21.08
C ARG A 1 -0.43 -24.77 20.88
N LYS A 2 -1.26 -24.11 20.05
CA LYS A 2 -1.30 -22.64 19.98
C LYS A 2 -1.85 -22.12 21.31
N ALA A 3 -1.15 -21.16 21.91
CA ALA A 3 -1.53 -20.53 23.18
C ALA A 3 -2.63 -19.45 23.01
N TYR A 4 -3.13 -19.23 21.77
CA TYR A 4 -4.12 -18.20 21.44
C TYR A 4 -5.04 -18.66 20.31
N TYR A 5 -6.19 -18.00 20.21
CA TYR A 5 -7.15 -18.18 19.13
C TYR A 5 -7.00 -17.01 18.14
N GLU A 6 -7.14 -17.29 16.87
CA GLU A 6 -7.23 -16.31 15.81
C GLU A 6 -8.65 -16.30 15.25
N GLY A 7 -9.20 -15.12 15.02
CA GLY A 7 -10.53 -14.96 14.44
C GLY A 7 -10.61 -13.73 13.57
N LYS A 8 -11.53 -13.76 12.60
CA LYS A 8 -11.86 -12.63 11.73
C LYS A 8 -13.26 -12.14 12.09
N ALA A 9 -13.39 -10.83 12.35
CA ALA A 9 -14.71 -10.23 12.53
C ALA A 9 -15.49 -10.29 11.20
N THR A 10 -16.69 -10.85 11.25
CA THR A 10 -17.58 -10.97 10.09
C THR A 10 -18.63 -9.86 10.03
N THR A 11 -19.00 -9.32 11.18
CA THR A 11 -20.01 -8.27 11.30
C THR A 11 -19.59 -7.24 12.35
N PHE A 12 -19.74 -5.98 12.02
CA PHE A 12 -19.55 -4.86 12.95
C PHE A 12 -20.91 -4.23 13.23
N HIS A 13 -21.42 -4.38 14.44
CA HIS A 13 -22.69 -3.77 14.86
C HIS A 13 -22.56 -2.27 15.14
N THR A 14 -21.40 -1.84 15.61
CA THR A 14 -21.10 -0.44 15.87
C THR A 14 -19.65 -0.16 15.50
N LEU A 15 -19.43 0.87 14.69
CA LEU A 15 -18.11 1.33 14.36
C LEU A 15 -17.60 2.29 15.43
N SER A 16 -16.28 2.28 15.69
CA SER A 16 -15.64 3.22 16.59
C SER A 16 -15.77 4.65 16.07
N SER A 17 -16.06 5.61 16.96
CA SER A 17 -16.06 7.04 16.65
C SER A 17 -14.70 7.60 16.23
N LYS A 18 -13.63 6.81 16.39
CA LYS A 18 -12.26 7.15 15.95
C LYS A 18 -12.03 6.87 14.46
N ARG A 19 -12.96 6.20 13.80
CA ARG A 19 -12.87 5.94 12.37
C ARG A 19 -13.13 7.20 11.56
N THR A 20 -12.44 7.27 10.42
CA THR A 20 -12.62 8.29 9.39
C THR A 20 -12.66 7.63 8.01
N THR A 21 -13.18 8.36 7.03
CA THR A 21 -13.19 7.87 5.64
C THR A 21 -11.77 7.94 5.07
N PRO A 22 -11.22 6.82 4.58
CA PRO A 22 -9.93 6.83 3.91
C PRO A 22 -9.95 7.72 2.64
N VAL A 23 -8.86 8.45 2.40
CA VAL A 23 -8.70 9.27 1.19
C VAL A 23 -8.42 8.40 -0.04
N CYS A 24 -7.75 7.27 0.15
CA CYS A 24 -7.32 6.39 -0.92
C CYS A 24 -8.41 5.37 -1.28
N GLU A 25 -8.83 5.33 -2.54
CA GLU A 25 -9.79 4.35 -3.06
C GLU A 25 -9.31 2.89 -2.94
N HIS A 26 -7.99 2.69 -2.84
CA HIS A 26 -7.38 1.36 -2.74
C HIS A 26 -7.20 0.90 -1.28
N PHE A 27 -7.62 1.71 -0.30
CA PHE A 27 -7.50 1.33 1.11
C PHE A 27 -8.32 0.08 1.44
N GLY A 28 -7.74 -0.79 2.25
CA GLY A 28 -8.37 -2.07 2.62
C GLY A 28 -8.04 -3.23 1.67
N VAL A 29 -7.61 -2.93 0.44
CA VAL A 29 -7.14 -3.93 -0.53
C VAL A 29 -5.63 -3.82 -0.73
N CYS A 30 -5.12 -2.61 -0.92
CA CYS A 30 -3.70 -2.34 -1.03
C CYS A 30 -2.97 -2.61 0.29
N GLY A 31 -1.83 -3.31 0.22
CA GLY A 31 -0.97 -3.61 1.37
C GLY A 31 -0.16 -2.43 1.93
N GLY A 32 -0.17 -1.28 1.24
CA GLY A 32 0.70 -0.15 1.56
C GLY A 32 0.29 0.68 2.79
N CYS A 33 -1.00 0.74 3.11
CA CYS A 33 -1.55 1.54 4.20
C CYS A 33 -2.49 0.72 5.07
N LYS A 34 -2.39 0.88 6.41
CA LYS A 34 -3.19 0.10 7.36
C LYS A 34 -4.13 0.92 8.22
N TRP A 35 -3.92 2.24 8.33
CA TRP A 35 -4.59 3.08 9.33
C TRP A 35 -5.25 4.34 8.74
N GLN A 36 -5.50 4.39 7.43
CA GLN A 36 -6.16 5.55 6.83
C GLN A 36 -7.62 5.73 7.28
N ASP A 37 -8.22 4.70 7.83
CA ASP A 37 -9.58 4.72 8.40
C ASP A 37 -9.61 5.14 9.87
N MET A 38 -8.52 5.70 10.40
CA MET A 38 -8.40 6.20 11.77
C MET A 38 -7.91 7.64 11.76
N GLY A 39 -8.56 8.54 12.52
CA GLY A 39 -8.12 9.93 12.70
C GLY A 39 -6.66 10.02 13.15
N TYR A 40 -5.92 10.99 12.66
CA TYR A 40 -4.46 11.03 12.84
C TYR A 40 -4.05 11.18 14.32
N GLU A 41 -4.78 11.96 15.11
CA GLU A 41 -4.58 12.08 16.57
C GLU A 41 -4.72 10.73 17.27
N HIS A 42 -5.63 9.87 16.80
CA HIS A 42 -5.79 8.53 17.33
C HIS A 42 -4.66 7.59 16.89
N GLN A 43 -4.15 7.77 15.65
CA GLN A 43 -2.96 7.04 15.20
C GLN A 43 -1.75 7.37 16.09
N LEU A 44 -1.53 8.64 16.40
CA LEU A 44 -0.46 9.08 17.31
C LEU A 44 -0.64 8.48 18.70
N TYR A 45 -1.85 8.59 19.27
CA TYR A 45 -2.15 8.02 20.58
C TYR A 45 -1.84 6.52 20.65
N TYR A 46 -2.29 5.73 19.67
CA TYR A 46 -2.07 4.28 19.70
C TYR A 46 -0.61 3.92 19.44
N LYS A 47 0.11 4.63 18.60
CA LYS A 47 1.56 4.43 18.40
C LYS A 47 2.34 4.68 19.68
N GLN A 48 2.08 5.77 20.37
CA GLN A 48 2.72 6.05 21.66
C GLN A 48 2.38 4.99 22.69
N LYS A 49 1.11 4.62 22.79
CA LYS A 49 0.64 3.58 23.72
C LYS A 49 1.31 2.22 23.44
N GLU A 50 1.48 1.84 22.18
CA GLU A 50 2.16 0.61 21.80
C GLU A 50 3.61 0.61 22.29
N VAL A 51 4.37 1.68 22.02
CA VAL A 51 5.76 1.82 22.48
C VAL A 51 5.84 1.75 24.01
N THR A 52 5.01 2.53 24.70
CA THR A 52 4.99 2.53 26.16
C THR A 52 4.65 1.16 26.73
N ASN A 53 3.62 0.50 26.19
CA ASN A 53 3.25 -0.84 26.63
C ASN A 53 4.36 -1.88 26.38
N ASN A 54 5.02 -1.84 25.23
CA ASN A 54 6.11 -2.76 24.92
C ASN A 54 7.28 -2.58 25.87
N LEU A 55 7.68 -1.35 26.18
CA LEU A 55 8.76 -1.07 27.11
C LEU A 55 8.40 -1.46 28.56
N THR A 56 7.19 -1.15 29.01
CA THR A 56 6.80 -1.39 30.42
C THR A 56 6.40 -2.85 30.66
N ARG A 57 5.60 -3.45 29.78
CA ARG A 57 5.01 -4.78 30.00
C ARG A 57 5.87 -5.92 29.49
N ILE A 58 6.55 -5.73 28.34
CA ILE A 58 7.41 -6.75 27.75
C ILE A 58 8.85 -6.52 28.19
N GLY A 59 9.33 -5.28 28.12
CA GLY A 59 10.68 -4.90 28.52
C GLY A 59 10.88 -4.79 30.03
N HIS A 60 9.79 -4.71 30.82
CA HIS A 60 9.83 -4.52 32.27
C HIS A 60 10.66 -3.28 32.69
N ILE A 61 10.67 -2.25 31.84
CA ILE A 61 11.42 -1.01 32.06
C ILE A 61 10.54 -0.01 32.83
N GLN A 62 11.08 0.57 33.90
CA GLN A 62 10.48 1.75 34.52
C GLN A 62 10.81 2.97 33.66
N LEU A 63 9.79 3.53 33.02
CA LEU A 63 9.96 4.70 32.16
C LEU A 63 9.96 5.97 33.02
N PRO A 64 10.80 6.95 32.66
CA PRO A 64 10.62 8.31 33.13
C PRO A 64 9.33 8.91 32.56
N GLU A 65 9.01 10.16 32.86
CA GLU A 65 7.93 10.86 32.20
C GLU A 65 8.13 10.84 30.67
N VAL A 66 7.14 10.27 29.96
CA VAL A 66 7.18 10.13 28.50
C VAL A 66 6.54 11.34 27.87
N THR A 67 7.33 12.10 27.12
CA THR A 67 6.81 13.25 26.36
C THR A 67 5.80 12.79 25.29
N PRO A 68 4.83 13.66 24.93
CA PRO A 68 3.91 13.34 23.84
C PRO A 68 4.64 13.04 22.52
N ILE A 69 4.11 12.08 21.76
CA ILE A 69 4.65 11.72 20.45
C ILE A 69 4.64 12.93 19.51
N LEU A 70 5.75 13.17 18.84
CA LEU A 70 5.84 14.18 17.80
C LEU A 70 5.11 13.73 16.54
N GLY A 71 4.07 14.46 16.14
CA GLY A 71 3.33 14.22 14.91
C GLY A 71 4.09 14.68 13.66
N SER A 72 3.77 14.09 12.52
CA SER A 72 4.26 14.54 11.21
C SER A 72 3.42 15.73 10.73
N ALA A 73 4.06 16.74 10.16
CA ALA A 73 3.38 17.86 9.51
C ALA A 73 2.60 17.41 8.25
N LYS A 74 3.09 16.37 7.54
CA LYS A 74 2.44 15.77 6.38
C LYS A 74 1.90 14.38 6.76
N GLN A 75 0.60 14.15 6.57
CA GLN A 75 -0.04 12.84 6.75
C GLN A 75 -0.06 12.03 5.46
N TYR A 76 -0.01 12.73 4.33
CA TYR A 76 0.08 12.22 2.96
C TYR A 76 1.26 12.85 2.24
N PHE A 77 1.64 12.30 1.10
CA PHE A 77 2.69 12.84 0.24
C PHE A 77 4.04 13.07 0.96
N TYR A 78 4.37 12.17 1.90
CA TYR A 78 5.61 12.26 2.68
C TYR A 78 6.72 11.30 2.21
N ARG A 79 6.39 10.37 1.32
CA ARG A 79 7.38 9.43 0.78
C ARG A 79 8.14 10.05 -0.38
N ASN A 80 9.45 9.84 -0.36
CA ASN A 80 10.34 10.23 -1.45
C ASN A 80 10.80 9.05 -2.32
N LYS A 81 10.38 7.81 -2.01
CA LYS A 81 10.65 6.60 -2.80
C LYS A 81 9.44 5.69 -2.81
N MET A 82 9.06 5.25 -3.99
CA MET A 82 8.03 4.23 -4.20
C MET A 82 8.52 3.20 -5.22
N GLU A 83 8.25 1.94 -4.94
CA GLU A 83 8.53 0.81 -5.83
C GLU A 83 7.22 0.14 -6.22
N PHE A 84 7.05 -0.09 -7.51
CA PHE A 84 5.85 -0.69 -8.10
C PHE A 84 6.26 -1.96 -8.85
N SER A 85 5.40 -2.96 -8.84
CA SER A 85 5.58 -4.20 -9.59
C SER A 85 4.67 -4.21 -10.79
N PHE A 86 5.19 -4.63 -11.94
CA PHE A 86 4.40 -5.02 -13.09
C PHE A 86 3.85 -6.45 -12.90
N SER A 87 2.69 -6.71 -13.44
CA SER A 87 2.11 -8.05 -13.45
C SER A 87 1.16 -8.23 -14.63
N ASP A 88 1.17 -9.40 -15.25
CA ASP A 88 0.17 -9.86 -16.23
C ASP A 88 -1.09 -10.46 -15.58
N SER A 89 -1.11 -10.51 -14.25
CA SER A 89 -2.16 -11.16 -13.46
C SER A 89 -2.64 -10.26 -12.33
N ARG A 90 -3.26 -9.12 -12.69
CA ARG A 90 -3.77 -8.16 -11.73
C ARG A 90 -4.77 -8.78 -10.75
N TRP A 91 -4.79 -8.26 -9.54
CA TRP A 91 -5.83 -8.54 -8.57
C TRP A 91 -7.20 -8.13 -9.12
N LEU A 92 -8.19 -9.00 -8.95
CA LEU A 92 -9.59 -8.74 -9.27
C LEU A 92 -10.37 -8.49 -7.98
N THR A 93 -11.25 -7.51 -8.02
CA THR A 93 -12.20 -7.28 -6.94
C THR A 93 -13.26 -8.39 -6.91
N GLN A 94 -13.94 -8.57 -5.78
CA GLN A 94 -15.02 -9.55 -5.66
C GLN A 94 -16.10 -9.32 -6.72
N VAL A 95 -16.45 -8.06 -6.99
CA VAL A 95 -17.43 -7.70 -8.02
C VAL A 95 -17.00 -8.14 -9.41
N GLU A 96 -15.72 -7.96 -9.76
CA GLU A 96 -15.18 -8.41 -11.04
C GLU A 96 -15.15 -9.94 -11.16
N VAL A 97 -14.88 -10.65 -10.06
CA VAL A 97 -14.87 -12.12 -10.04
C VAL A 97 -16.28 -12.69 -10.20
N GLU A 98 -17.28 -12.05 -9.60
CA GLU A 98 -18.68 -12.45 -9.67
C GLU A 98 -19.39 -12.02 -10.95
N SER A 99 -18.82 -11.05 -11.68
CA SER A 99 -19.34 -10.65 -12.98
C SER A 99 -18.83 -11.61 -14.05
N ASP A 100 -19.71 -12.18 -14.87
CA ASP A 100 -19.35 -12.96 -16.07
C ASP A 100 -18.80 -12.06 -17.20
N ALA A 101 -18.41 -10.82 -16.89
CA ALA A 101 -17.90 -9.88 -17.86
C ALA A 101 -16.51 -10.30 -18.35
N ASN A 102 -16.26 -10.07 -19.62
CA ASN A 102 -14.90 -10.16 -20.16
C ASN A 102 -14.01 -9.16 -19.40
N LEU A 103 -13.10 -9.67 -18.58
CA LEU A 103 -12.25 -8.86 -17.70
C LEU A 103 -11.18 -8.03 -18.45
N GLY A 104 -11.13 -8.13 -19.77
CA GLY A 104 -10.21 -7.36 -20.62
C GLY A 104 -8.75 -7.57 -20.23
N ASP A 105 -8.00 -6.47 -20.21
CA ASP A 105 -6.59 -6.48 -19.88
C ASP A 105 -6.34 -6.84 -18.41
N ARG A 106 -5.42 -7.80 -18.18
CA ARG A 106 -5.01 -8.26 -16.86
C ARG A 106 -3.70 -7.64 -16.38
N ASN A 107 -3.13 -6.74 -17.16
CA ASN A 107 -1.88 -6.07 -16.84
C ASN A 107 -2.06 -5.03 -15.72
N ALA A 108 -1.14 -5.02 -14.79
CA ALA A 108 -1.12 -4.11 -13.64
C ALA A 108 0.25 -3.48 -13.44
N LEU A 109 0.26 -2.26 -12.90
CA LEU A 109 1.44 -1.64 -12.31
C LEU A 109 1.06 -1.03 -10.96
N GLY A 110 1.51 -1.68 -9.88
CA GLY A 110 1.11 -1.27 -8.54
C GLY A 110 1.75 -2.05 -7.41
N PHE A 111 0.95 -2.45 -6.42
CA PHE A 111 1.44 -3.07 -5.20
C PHE A 111 0.90 -4.48 -5.01
N HIS A 112 1.69 -5.31 -4.33
CA HIS A 112 1.24 -6.63 -3.91
C HIS A 112 0.05 -6.57 -2.95
N ILE A 113 -0.86 -7.52 -3.11
CA ILE A 113 -1.93 -7.77 -2.15
C ILE A 113 -1.32 -8.43 -0.90
N PRO A 114 -1.72 -8.01 0.31
CA PRO A 114 -1.24 -8.61 1.55
C PRO A 114 -1.44 -10.12 1.58
N GLY A 115 -0.36 -10.86 1.82
CA GLY A 115 -0.38 -12.33 1.85
C GLY A 115 -0.38 -13.02 0.49
N MET A 116 -0.38 -12.29 -0.62
CA MET A 116 -0.33 -12.82 -1.98
C MET A 116 0.86 -12.24 -2.75
N TRP A 117 1.90 -13.04 -2.89
CA TRP A 117 3.16 -12.64 -3.51
C TRP A 117 3.07 -12.48 -5.04
N ASP A 118 2.09 -13.12 -5.68
CA ASP A 118 1.89 -13.16 -7.12
C ASP A 118 0.77 -12.25 -7.64
N LYS A 119 0.06 -11.56 -6.75
CA LYS A 119 -1.06 -10.70 -7.12
C LYS A 119 -0.73 -9.22 -6.91
N ILE A 120 -0.87 -8.46 -7.97
CA ILE A 120 -0.65 -7.01 -7.98
C ILE A 120 -1.98 -6.28 -8.13
N LEU A 121 -2.24 -5.38 -7.20
CA LEU A 121 -3.32 -4.41 -7.33
C LEU A 121 -2.89 -3.32 -8.30
N ASP A 122 -3.66 -3.10 -9.34
CA ASP A 122 -3.44 -1.99 -10.25
C ASP A 122 -3.79 -0.66 -9.56
N ILE A 123 -2.82 0.24 -9.45
CA ILE A 123 -2.99 1.49 -8.68
C ILE A 123 -3.24 2.65 -9.64
N LYS A 124 -4.36 3.34 -9.47
CA LYS A 124 -4.67 4.56 -10.21
C LYS A 124 -4.01 5.79 -9.60
N LYS A 125 -4.15 5.96 -8.27
CA LYS A 125 -3.55 7.06 -7.53
C LYS A 125 -3.04 6.58 -6.17
N CYS A 126 -1.79 6.89 -5.84
CA CYS A 126 -1.21 6.72 -4.52
C CYS A 126 -1.05 8.08 -3.85
N HIS A 127 -1.47 8.18 -2.58
CA HIS A 127 -1.39 9.42 -1.81
C HIS A 127 -0.14 9.48 -0.90
N LEU A 128 0.83 8.59 -1.09
CA LEU A 128 2.05 8.56 -0.26
C LEU A 128 3.20 9.35 -0.86
N GLN A 129 3.27 9.46 -2.19
CA GLN A 129 4.28 10.24 -2.90
C GLN A 129 3.60 11.32 -3.74
N GLU A 130 4.19 12.51 -3.77
CA GLU A 130 3.70 13.64 -4.56
C GLU A 130 3.82 13.35 -6.07
N ASP A 131 3.00 14.04 -6.86
CA ASP A 131 3.21 14.06 -8.31
C ASP A 131 4.54 14.78 -8.65
N PRO A 132 5.21 14.38 -9.73
CA PRO A 132 4.67 13.61 -10.86
C PRO A 132 4.67 12.08 -10.73
N SER A 133 4.81 11.49 -9.54
CA SER A 133 4.94 10.04 -9.36
C SER A 133 3.77 9.25 -9.97
N ASN A 134 2.53 9.67 -9.70
CA ASN A 134 1.36 9.00 -10.27
C ASN A 134 1.28 9.17 -11.79
N ALA A 135 1.57 10.37 -12.29
CA ALA A 135 1.56 10.64 -13.73
C ALA A 135 2.61 9.79 -14.45
N ILE A 136 3.83 9.70 -13.92
CA ILE A 136 4.91 8.89 -14.50
C ILE A 136 4.52 7.41 -14.50
N ARG A 137 4.06 6.86 -13.36
CA ARG A 137 3.63 5.46 -13.28
C ARG A 137 2.56 5.14 -14.32
N ASN A 138 1.52 5.96 -14.40
CA ASN A 138 0.43 5.74 -15.33
C ASN A 138 0.90 5.85 -16.79
N ALA A 139 1.78 6.80 -17.11
CA ALA A 139 2.34 6.95 -18.45
C ALA A 139 3.22 5.74 -18.85
N VAL A 140 4.06 5.25 -17.94
CA VAL A 140 4.91 4.06 -18.19
C VAL A 140 4.04 2.82 -18.37
N LYS A 141 2.99 2.63 -17.56
CA LYS A 141 2.04 1.54 -17.76
C LYS A 141 1.38 1.62 -19.13
N GLN A 142 0.86 2.80 -19.50
CA GLN A 142 0.17 3.00 -20.78
C GLN A 142 1.13 2.75 -21.95
N PHE A 143 2.36 3.26 -21.88
CA PHE A 143 3.40 2.99 -22.88
C PHE A 143 3.63 1.49 -23.07
N GLY A 144 3.71 0.71 -21.95
CA GLY A 144 3.84 -0.74 -22.02
C GLY A 144 2.67 -1.41 -22.74
N LEU A 145 1.45 -0.97 -22.48
CA LEU A 145 0.24 -1.49 -23.13
C LEU A 145 0.21 -1.13 -24.63
N ASP A 146 0.46 0.13 -24.99
CA ASP A 146 0.41 0.63 -26.35
C ASP A 146 1.48 -0.04 -27.28
N ASN A 147 2.60 -0.43 -26.68
CA ASN A 147 3.69 -1.10 -27.39
C ASN A 147 3.69 -2.62 -27.21
N HIS A 148 2.62 -3.19 -26.67
CA HIS A 148 2.46 -4.63 -26.44
C HIS A 148 3.63 -5.29 -25.70
N LEU A 149 4.25 -4.54 -24.76
CA LEU A 149 5.34 -5.06 -23.92
C LEU A 149 4.77 -6.07 -22.92
N GLU A 150 5.45 -7.18 -22.74
CA GLU A 150 5.06 -8.21 -21.80
C GLU A 150 5.26 -7.74 -20.35
N PHE A 151 4.20 -7.79 -19.53
CA PHE A 151 4.28 -7.54 -18.09
C PHE A 151 4.71 -8.84 -17.39
N PHE A 152 5.40 -8.69 -16.28
CA PHE A 152 6.06 -9.80 -15.61
C PHE A 152 5.05 -10.79 -15.01
N ASN A 153 5.23 -12.07 -15.31
CA ASN A 153 4.53 -13.17 -14.68
C ASN A 153 5.37 -13.74 -13.54
N THR A 154 4.96 -13.47 -12.31
CA THR A 154 5.73 -13.88 -11.13
C THR A 154 5.74 -15.40 -10.92
N GLN A 155 4.70 -16.12 -11.34
CA GLN A 155 4.63 -17.58 -11.19
C GLN A 155 5.54 -18.29 -12.20
N ASN A 156 5.50 -17.87 -13.46
CA ASN A 156 6.26 -18.48 -14.53
C ASN A 156 7.67 -17.89 -14.69
N GLN A 157 7.95 -16.77 -14.03
CA GLN A 157 9.21 -16.03 -14.16
C GLN A 157 9.49 -15.66 -15.62
N THR A 158 8.50 -15.06 -16.28
CA THR A 158 8.56 -14.61 -17.68
C THR A 158 8.03 -13.20 -17.80
N GLY A 159 8.25 -12.56 -18.92
CA GLY A 159 7.81 -11.19 -19.20
C GLY A 159 8.99 -10.22 -19.27
N PHE A 160 8.76 -9.02 -19.73
CA PHE A 160 9.80 -8.02 -19.97
C PHE A 160 9.81 -6.91 -18.88
N LEU A 161 8.66 -6.28 -18.60
CA LEU A 161 8.54 -5.23 -17.61
C LEU A 161 8.37 -5.83 -16.20
N ARG A 162 9.35 -5.63 -15.30
CA ARG A 162 9.37 -6.30 -13.99
C ARG A 162 9.02 -5.38 -12.83
N THR A 163 9.81 -4.34 -12.59
CA THR A 163 9.58 -3.39 -11.51
C THR A 163 9.88 -1.96 -11.95
N MET A 164 9.30 -1.01 -11.23
CA MET A 164 9.54 0.40 -11.44
C MET A 164 9.74 1.10 -10.10
N MET A 165 10.79 1.88 -9.98
CA MET A 165 11.05 2.73 -8.81
C MET A 165 11.01 4.19 -9.21
N ILE A 166 10.35 5.02 -8.40
CA ILE A 166 10.35 6.49 -8.55
C ILE A 166 10.90 7.09 -7.26
N ARG A 167 11.91 7.94 -7.41
CA ARG A 167 12.40 8.80 -6.33
C ARG A 167 12.19 10.26 -6.66
N THR A 168 11.80 11.01 -5.63
CA THR A 168 11.70 12.48 -5.69
C THR A 168 12.64 13.08 -4.66
N SER A 169 13.27 14.20 -4.98
CA SER A 169 14.09 14.98 -4.06
C SER A 169 13.30 16.18 -3.50
N SER A 170 13.82 16.78 -2.44
CA SER A 170 13.28 18.06 -1.93
C SER A 170 13.54 19.25 -2.86
N THR A 171 14.43 19.10 -3.84
CA THR A 171 14.75 20.11 -4.87
C THR A 171 13.84 20.00 -6.10
N GLY A 172 12.94 19.00 -6.14
CA GLY A 172 12.02 18.78 -7.25
C GLY A 172 12.53 17.82 -8.32
N ASP A 173 13.77 17.30 -8.18
CA ASP A 173 14.30 16.32 -9.13
C ASP A 173 13.60 14.97 -8.98
N VAL A 174 13.46 14.26 -10.10
CA VAL A 174 12.83 12.95 -10.16
C VAL A 174 13.75 11.93 -10.82
N MET A 175 13.96 10.81 -10.16
CA MET A 175 14.66 9.65 -10.72
C MET A 175 13.67 8.51 -10.93
N VAL A 176 13.66 7.95 -12.13
CA VAL A 176 12.86 6.78 -12.49
C VAL A 176 13.79 5.66 -12.89
N VAL A 177 13.60 4.50 -12.28
CA VAL A 177 14.31 3.26 -12.63
C VAL A 177 13.27 2.23 -13.06
N VAL A 178 13.38 1.73 -14.27
CA VAL A 178 12.58 0.59 -14.76
C VAL A 178 13.51 -0.60 -14.87
N GLN A 179 13.12 -1.69 -14.21
CA GLN A 179 13.86 -2.94 -14.25
C GLN A 179 13.14 -3.90 -15.20
N PHE A 180 13.90 -4.45 -16.09
CA PHE A 180 13.48 -5.50 -17.02
C PHE A 180 13.94 -6.88 -16.53
N PHE A 181 13.30 -7.91 -17.07
CA PHE A 181 13.65 -9.31 -16.79
C PHE A 181 14.33 -9.95 -17.98
#